data_4b23361cfd56ba05f51d7044368ea660
#
_entry.id   4b23361cfd56ba05f51d7044368ea660
#
_cell.length_a   1.000
_cell.length_b   1.000
_cell.length_c   1.000
_cell.angle_alpha   90.00
_cell.angle_beta   90.00
_cell.angle_gamma   90.00
#
_symmetry.space_group_name_H-M   'P 1'
#
loop_
_entity.id
_entity.type
_entity.pdbx_description
1 polymer ?
#
loop_
_entity_poly.entity_id
_entity_poly.type
_entity_poly.pdbx_seq_one_letter_code
_entity_poly.pdbx_strand_id
1 'polypeptide(L)'
;MKLSMFKFNLPKELLAEHPSKNRDESRLMVVDRATGKIHHKKFKDIINYFDEGDVMVLNDTKVFPARMYGNKEKTGAKIEVFLLRELNAESRLWDVLVDPARKIRIGNKLYFGENDNVVAEVIDNTTSRGRTLRFLFDGSYEEFRKALYDLGETPLPKYIKRAVEESDVERYQTVFAKNEGAVAAPTAGLHFSRELLKRLEIKGVDFARLTLHIGLGTFRMVEVEDLTKHKMDSEEAIISEEACRIINAGKDKKKKVCAVGTTVMRALESSVSTTGHVNPYNGWTNKFIFPPYDFSVANCMVTNFHMPESTLLMQVAAFGGYDLIMKAYKEAIKEKYKFYSYGDAMLIL
;
A
#
# COMPACT_ATOMS: atom_id res chain seq x y z
N MET A 1 7.61 -21.30 9.62
CA MET A 1 6.83 -20.49 10.59
C MET A 1 5.35 -20.68 10.28
N LYS A 2 4.48 -20.57 11.29
CA LYS A 2 3.03 -20.82 11.14
C LYS A 2 2.23 -19.53 11.18
N LEU A 3 1.13 -19.48 10.44
CA LEU A 3 0.18 -18.35 10.40
C LEU A 3 -0.34 -18.01 11.81
N SER A 4 -0.75 -19.04 12.56
CA SER A 4 -1.29 -18.91 13.91
C SER A 4 -0.37 -18.19 14.92
N MET A 5 0.94 -18.13 14.67
CA MET A 5 1.89 -17.36 15.49
C MET A 5 1.63 -15.85 15.42
N PHE A 6 1.03 -15.35 14.33
CA PHE A 6 0.73 -13.93 14.12
C PHE A 6 -0.68 -13.53 14.54
N LYS A 7 -1.36 -14.44 15.25
CA LYS A 7 -2.70 -14.20 15.77
C LYS A 7 -2.66 -13.39 17.07
N PHE A 8 -3.49 -12.38 17.17
CA PHE A 8 -3.77 -11.64 18.39
C PHE A 8 -5.18 -11.05 18.34
N ASN A 9 -5.71 -10.72 19.52
CA ASN A 9 -7.02 -10.06 19.58
C ASN A 9 -6.84 -8.56 19.35
N LEU A 10 -7.43 -8.03 18.28
CA LEU A 10 -7.43 -6.61 17.97
C LEU A 10 -8.84 -6.04 18.22
N PRO A 11 -9.02 -5.17 19.22
CA PRO A 11 -10.30 -4.51 19.46
C PRO A 11 -10.72 -3.65 18.27
N LYS A 12 -11.98 -3.78 17.85
CA LYS A 12 -12.50 -3.10 16.65
C LYS A 12 -12.43 -1.58 16.76
N GLU A 13 -12.57 -1.02 17.95
CA GLU A 13 -12.46 0.40 18.25
C GLU A 13 -11.08 1.00 18.00
N LEU A 14 -10.07 0.16 17.84
CA LEU A 14 -8.72 0.59 17.47
C LEU A 14 -8.51 0.70 15.97
N LEU A 15 -9.44 0.24 15.15
CA LEU A 15 -9.40 0.44 13.70
C LEU A 15 -9.75 1.90 13.37
N ALA A 16 -8.83 2.62 12.73
CA ALA A 16 -9.04 4.02 12.41
C ALA A 16 -9.89 4.19 11.15
N GLU A 17 -11.08 4.73 11.26
CA GLU A 17 -11.94 5.05 10.11
C GLU A 17 -11.68 6.43 9.52
N HIS A 18 -11.02 7.32 10.27
CA HIS A 18 -10.61 8.65 9.83
C HIS A 18 -9.13 8.89 10.12
N PRO A 19 -8.43 9.66 9.26
CA PRO A 19 -7.06 10.06 9.54
C PRO A 19 -6.99 11.08 10.68
N SER A 20 -5.82 11.24 11.30
CA SER A 20 -5.54 12.33 12.22
C SER A 20 -5.77 13.69 11.55
N LYS A 21 -6.14 14.73 12.31
CA LYS A 21 -6.40 16.08 11.79
C LYS A 21 -5.25 16.58 10.90
N ASN A 22 -4.03 16.53 11.41
CA ASN A 22 -2.82 16.80 10.65
C ASN A 22 -2.04 15.48 10.45
N ARG A 23 -1.40 15.31 9.29
CA ARG A 23 -0.73 14.04 8.92
C ARG A 23 0.32 13.61 9.93
N ASP A 24 1.15 14.54 10.38
CA ASP A 24 2.30 14.30 11.26
C ASP A 24 1.98 14.40 12.76
N GLU A 25 0.72 14.52 13.11
CA GLU A 25 0.24 14.47 14.50
C GLU A 25 -0.25 13.09 14.94
N SER A 26 -0.28 12.09 14.06
CA SER A 26 -0.47 10.70 14.45
C SER A 26 0.58 10.29 15.50
N ARG A 27 0.26 9.25 16.27
CA ARG A 27 1.25 8.72 17.22
C ARG A 27 2.33 7.96 16.49
N LEU A 28 3.52 7.96 17.07
CA LEU A 28 4.68 7.21 16.61
C LEU A 28 5.20 6.32 17.74
N MET A 29 5.20 5.01 17.53
CA MET A 29 5.92 4.08 18.39
C MET A 29 7.31 3.86 17.82
N VAL A 30 8.33 4.20 18.59
CA VAL A 30 9.74 3.95 18.20
C VAL A 30 10.19 2.67 18.88
N VAL A 31 10.61 1.70 18.09
CA VAL A 31 11.09 0.39 18.52
C VAL A 31 12.58 0.28 18.18
N ASP A 32 13.41 0.22 19.21
CA ASP A 32 14.86 0.05 19.07
C ASP A 32 15.21 -1.44 19.16
N ARG A 33 15.66 -2.01 18.04
CA ARG A 33 16.04 -3.44 17.95
C ARG A 33 17.27 -3.78 18.77
N ALA A 34 18.20 -2.84 18.89
CA ALA A 34 19.45 -3.09 19.61
C ALA A 34 19.24 -3.19 21.12
N THR A 35 18.33 -2.38 21.65
CA THR A 35 18.07 -2.32 23.11
C THR A 35 16.76 -2.98 23.54
N GLY A 36 15.86 -3.28 22.60
CA GLY A 36 14.50 -3.77 22.88
C GLY A 36 13.59 -2.73 23.52
N LYS A 37 13.98 -1.44 23.53
CA LYS A 37 13.21 -0.34 24.13
C LYS A 37 12.12 0.13 23.18
N ILE A 38 11.01 0.55 23.77
CA ILE A 38 9.85 1.12 23.07
C ILE A 38 9.62 2.53 23.63
N HIS A 39 9.46 3.51 22.72
CA HIS A 39 9.17 4.89 23.08
C HIS A 39 7.91 5.37 22.34
N HIS A 40 7.13 6.23 23.02
CA HIS A 40 5.91 6.81 22.48
C HIS A 40 6.15 8.29 22.13
N LYS A 41 5.87 8.66 20.89
CA LYS A 41 6.11 9.98 20.32
C LYS A 41 4.94 10.42 19.44
N LYS A 42 5.03 11.61 18.86
CA LYS A 42 4.24 12.05 17.71
C LYS A 42 5.04 11.83 16.44
N PHE A 43 4.35 11.64 15.30
CA PHE A 43 5.05 11.38 14.05
C PHE A 43 6.00 12.50 13.65
N LYS A 44 5.66 13.76 13.91
CA LYS A 44 6.54 14.92 13.67
C LYS A 44 7.90 14.83 14.38
N ASP A 45 7.98 14.07 15.48
CA ASP A 45 9.23 13.87 16.24
C ASP A 45 10.20 12.92 15.53
N ILE A 46 9.78 12.29 14.41
CA ILE A 46 10.63 11.39 13.61
C ILE A 46 11.93 12.08 13.16
N ILE A 47 11.90 13.41 12.97
CA ILE A 47 13.07 14.22 12.61
C ILE A 47 14.23 14.07 13.60
N ASN A 48 13.95 13.73 14.85
CA ASN A 48 14.97 13.57 15.90
C ASN A 48 15.77 12.26 15.76
N TYR A 49 15.33 11.36 14.89
CA TYR A 49 15.95 10.03 14.67
C TYR A 49 16.78 9.96 13.40
N PHE A 50 16.83 11.05 12.63
CA PHE A 50 17.56 11.13 11.36
C PHE A 50 18.52 12.30 11.34
N ASP A 51 19.65 12.11 10.70
CA ASP A 51 20.74 13.08 10.60
C ASP A 51 21.16 13.30 9.13
N GLU A 52 22.05 14.25 8.90
CA GLU A 52 22.60 14.57 7.59
C GLU A 52 23.18 13.31 6.90
N GLY A 53 22.79 13.09 5.66
CA GLY A 53 23.21 11.97 4.82
C GLY A 53 22.44 10.68 5.07
N ASP A 54 21.51 10.62 6.05
CA ASP A 54 20.55 9.52 6.15
C ASP A 54 19.59 9.58 4.96
N VAL A 55 19.08 8.43 4.53
CA VAL A 55 18.22 8.31 3.34
C VAL A 55 16.85 7.80 3.74
N MET A 56 15.80 8.48 3.30
CA MET A 56 14.42 7.98 3.34
C MET A 56 13.98 7.56 1.95
N VAL A 57 13.54 6.31 1.82
CA VAL A 57 13.02 5.77 0.56
C VAL A 57 11.50 5.78 0.60
N LEU A 58 10.89 6.48 -0.35
CA LEU A 58 9.46 6.73 -0.44
C LEU A 58 8.85 5.99 -1.64
N ASN A 59 7.61 5.52 -1.50
CA ASN A 59 6.82 5.02 -2.61
C ASN A 59 5.92 6.14 -3.16
N ASP A 60 6.20 6.61 -4.37
CA ASP A 60 5.51 7.73 -5.01
C ASP A 60 4.31 7.31 -5.87
N THR A 61 3.84 6.08 -5.68
CA THR A 61 2.63 5.63 -6.37
C THR A 61 1.43 6.51 -6.03
N LYS A 62 0.57 6.72 -7.02
CA LYS A 62 -0.65 7.52 -6.90
C LYS A 62 -1.88 6.62 -7.03
N VAL A 63 -2.79 6.75 -6.08
CA VAL A 63 -4.09 6.07 -6.08
C VAL A 63 -5.01 6.74 -7.08
N PHE A 64 -5.73 5.94 -7.87
CA PHE A 64 -6.79 6.43 -8.75
C PHE A 64 -8.18 6.00 -8.24
N PRO A 65 -9.27 6.67 -8.65
CA PRO A 65 -10.63 6.35 -8.21
C PRO A 65 -11.08 5.03 -8.83
N ALA A 66 -10.80 3.92 -8.15
CA ALA A 66 -10.90 2.57 -8.69
C ALA A 66 -12.25 1.88 -8.42
N ARG A 67 -13.10 2.42 -7.54
CA ARG A 67 -14.38 1.79 -7.20
C ARG A 67 -15.52 2.44 -7.95
N MET A 68 -16.25 1.64 -8.72
CA MET A 68 -17.39 2.09 -9.54
C MET A 68 -18.65 1.32 -9.17
N TYR A 69 -19.78 2.00 -9.23
CA TYR A 69 -21.10 1.39 -9.06
C TYR A 69 -21.90 1.54 -10.35
N GLY A 70 -22.64 0.49 -10.70
CA GLY A 70 -23.42 0.46 -11.92
C GLY A 70 -24.54 -0.56 -11.84
N ASN A 71 -25.10 -0.86 -12.99
CA ASN A 71 -26.24 -1.79 -13.12
C ASN A 71 -25.95 -2.84 -14.19
N LYS A 72 -26.42 -4.06 -13.93
CA LYS A 72 -26.35 -5.14 -14.90
C LYS A 72 -27.45 -5.00 -15.94
N GLU A 73 -27.11 -5.23 -17.21
CA GLU A 73 -28.05 -5.34 -18.31
C GLU A 73 -29.25 -6.28 -17.97
N LYS A 74 -30.39 -6.01 -18.52
CA LYS A 74 -31.65 -6.79 -18.44
C LYS A 74 -32.30 -6.83 -17.06
N THR A 75 -31.53 -6.86 -15.98
CA THR A 75 -32.08 -7.02 -14.62
C THR A 75 -32.07 -5.73 -13.81
N GLY A 76 -31.29 -4.73 -14.22
CA GLY A 76 -31.05 -3.51 -13.45
C GLY A 76 -30.40 -3.74 -12.09
N ALA A 77 -29.89 -4.96 -11.84
CA ALA A 77 -29.28 -5.31 -10.55
C ALA A 77 -28.05 -4.44 -10.30
N LYS A 78 -27.98 -3.83 -9.13
CA LYS A 78 -26.80 -3.06 -8.70
C LYS A 78 -25.56 -3.93 -8.62
N ILE A 79 -24.46 -3.38 -9.10
CA ILE A 79 -23.14 -4.04 -9.11
C ILE A 79 -22.06 -3.06 -8.64
N GLU A 80 -21.01 -3.61 -8.03
CA GLU A 80 -19.74 -2.93 -7.78
C GLU A 80 -18.68 -3.49 -8.74
N VAL A 81 -17.93 -2.62 -9.37
CA VAL A 81 -16.73 -2.94 -10.13
C VAL A 81 -15.56 -2.23 -9.50
N PHE A 82 -14.52 -2.97 -9.19
CA PHE A 82 -13.28 -2.45 -8.64
C PHE A 82 -12.17 -2.64 -9.66
N LEU A 83 -11.74 -1.54 -10.27
CA LEU A 83 -10.66 -1.51 -11.26
C LEU A 83 -9.34 -1.90 -10.60
N LEU A 84 -8.59 -2.85 -11.19
CA LEU A 84 -7.29 -3.27 -10.69
C LEU A 84 -6.16 -2.69 -11.53
N ARG A 85 -6.20 -2.94 -12.82
CA ARG A 85 -5.19 -2.45 -13.77
C ARG A 85 -5.74 -2.45 -15.19
N GLU A 86 -5.19 -1.57 -15.99
CA GLU A 86 -5.41 -1.59 -17.42
C GLU A 86 -4.51 -2.64 -18.08
N LEU A 87 -5.13 -3.55 -18.86
CA LEU A 87 -4.42 -4.61 -19.57
C LEU A 87 -4.00 -4.15 -20.96
N ASN A 88 -4.84 -3.34 -21.60
CA ASN A 88 -4.59 -2.81 -22.92
C ASN A 88 -5.39 -1.52 -23.14
N ALA A 89 -4.69 -0.41 -23.38
CA ALA A 89 -5.30 0.91 -23.54
C ALA A 89 -6.08 1.03 -24.87
N GLU A 90 -5.56 0.48 -25.97
CA GLU A 90 -6.18 0.58 -27.29
C GLU A 90 -7.54 -0.12 -27.34
N SER A 91 -7.62 -1.33 -26.80
CA SER A 91 -8.86 -2.11 -26.71
C SER A 91 -9.65 -1.86 -25.43
N ARG A 92 -9.19 -0.95 -24.55
CA ARG A 92 -9.81 -0.59 -23.27
C ARG A 92 -10.13 -1.78 -22.39
N LEU A 93 -9.19 -2.72 -22.29
CA LEU A 93 -9.30 -3.92 -21.48
C LEU A 93 -8.77 -3.64 -20.06
N TRP A 94 -9.55 -4.06 -19.09
CA TRP A 94 -9.23 -3.90 -17.67
C TRP A 94 -9.41 -5.20 -16.90
N ASP A 95 -8.46 -5.49 -16.03
CA ASP A 95 -8.63 -6.49 -14.97
C ASP A 95 -9.34 -5.83 -13.79
N VAL A 96 -10.41 -6.48 -13.31
CA VAL A 96 -11.29 -5.92 -12.28
C VAL A 96 -11.76 -6.98 -11.30
N LEU A 97 -12.19 -6.55 -10.11
CA LEU A 97 -13.08 -7.36 -9.28
C LEU A 97 -14.52 -6.90 -9.42
N VAL A 98 -15.45 -7.83 -9.26
CA VAL A 98 -16.89 -7.54 -9.33
C VAL A 98 -17.64 -8.07 -8.13
N ASP A 99 -18.72 -7.39 -7.74
CA ASP A 99 -19.65 -7.83 -6.71
C ASP A 99 -21.10 -7.50 -7.11
N PRO A 100 -22.05 -8.45 -7.06
CA PRO A 100 -21.92 -9.87 -6.70
C PRO A 100 -21.38 -10.72 -7.86
N ALA A 101 -20.23 -11.34 -7.67
CA ALA A 101 -19.51 -12.08 -8.73
C ALA A 101 -20.31 -13.21 -9.37
N ARG A 102 -21.17 -13.90 -8.61
CA ARG A 102 -22.00 -15.01 -9.11
C ARG A 102 -23.02 -14.59 -10.16
N LYS A 103 -23.41 -13.31 -10.17
CA LYS A 103 -24.42 -12.76 -11.09
C LYS A 103 -23.79 -12.14 -12.34
N ILE A 104 -22.48 -11.93 -12.36
CA ILE A 104 -21.73 -11.26 -13.46
C ILE A 104 -20.93 -12.31 -14.22
N ARG A 105 -21.40 -12.63 -15.44
CA ARG A 105 -20.85 -13.70 -16.29
C ARG A 105 -20.34 -13.15 -17.60
N ILE A 106 -19.47 -13.89 -18.28
CA ILE A 106 -18.99 -13.58 -19.64
C ILE A 106 -20.18 -13.25 -20.54
N GLY A 107 -20.02 -12.21 -21.36
CA GLY A 107 -21.04 -11.68 -22.27
C GLY A 107 -22.06 -10.75 -21.62
N ASN A 108 -22.04 -10.55 -20.28
CA ASN A 108 -22.91 -9.56 -19.66
C ASN A 108 -22.39 -8.16 -19.96
N LYS A 109 -23.32 -7.22 -20.20
CA LYS A 109 -23.04 -5.78 -20.23
C LYS A 109 -23.35 -5.14 -18.89
N LEU A 110 -22.48 -4.22 -18.48
CA LEU A 110 -22.54 -3.47 -17.24
C LEU A 110 -22.60 -1.99 -17.62
N TYR A 111 -23.53 -1.26 -17.02
CA TYR A 111 -23.84 0.12 -17.32
C TYR A 111 -23.49 1.02 -16.15
N PHE A 112 -22.85 2.15 -16.41
CA PHE A 112 -22.37 3.09 -15.42
C PHE A 112 -22.74 4.52 -15.81
N GLY A 113 -22.98 5.37 -14.77
CA GLY A 113 -23.38 6.74 -14.91
C GLY A 113 -24.89 6.92 -15.02
N GLU A 114 -25.36 8.14 -14.84
CA GLU A 114 -26.80 8.46 -14.84
C GLU A 114 -27.51 8.15 -16.16
N ASN A 115 -26.79 8.27 -17.28
CA ASN A 115 -27.31 8.05 -18.63
C ASN A 115 -26.68 6.85 -19.32
N ASP A 116 -26.14 5.88 -18.56
CA ASP A 116 -25.46 4.70 -19.10
C ASP A 116 -24.35 5.07 -20.12
N ASN A 117 -23.68 6.20 -19.90
CA ASN A 117 -22.67 6.76 -20.80
C ASN A 117 -21.35 5.98 -20.82
N VAL A 118 -21.14 5.11 -19.86
CA VAL A 118 -20.02 4.16 -19.85
C VAL A 118 -20.57 2.75 -19.76
N VAL A 119 -20.22 1.93 -20.73
CA VAL A 119 -20.66 0.53 -20.80
C VAL A 119 -19.44 -0.37 -20.83
N ALA A 120 -19.49 -1.50 -20.12
CA ALA A 120 -18.46 -2.52 -20.18
C ALA A 120 -19.05 -3.88 -20.46
N GLU A 121 -18.35 -4.68 -21.24
CA GLU A 121 -18.65 -6.08 -21.52
C GLU A 121 -17.70 -7.00 -20.77
N VAL A 122 -18.25 -8.03 -20.11
CA VAL A 122 -17.45 -9.05 -19.45
C VAL A 122 -16.88 -10.00 -20.50
N ILE A 123 -15.55 -9.99 -20.66
CA ILE A 123 -14.86 -10.78 -21.68
C ILE A 123 -14.38 -12.11 -21.12
N ASP A 124 -13.88 -12.12 -19.87
CA ASP A 124 -13.30 -13.32 -19.25
C ASP A 124 -13.46 -13.33 -17.72
N ASN A 125 -13.28 -14.50 -17.14
CA ASN A 125 -13.21 -14.75 -15.69
C ASN A 125 -11.78 -15.05 -15.31
N THR A 126 -11.16 -14.20 -14.50
CA THR A 126 -9.75 -14.37 -14.07
C THR A 126 -9.62 -15.10 -12.74
N THR A 127 -10.52 -14.83 -11.79
CA THR A 127 -10.60 -15.50 -10.48
C THR A 127 -12.06 -15.65 -10.05
N SER A 128 -12.31 -16.16 -8.85
CA SER A 128 -13.68 -16.29 -8.29
C SER A 128 -14.46 -14.97 -8.30
N ARG A 129 -13.79 -13.82 -8.13
CA ARG A 129 -14.36 -12.47 -8.20
C ARG A 129 -13.78 -11.64 -9.33
N GLY A 130 -12.70 -12.09 -9.96
CA GLY A 130 -12.00 -11.37 -11.03
C GLY A 130 -12.70 -11.53 -12.38
N ARG A 131 -12.69 -10.45 -13.15
CA ARG A 131 -13.18 -10.38 -14.54
C ARG A 131 -12.22 -9.55 -15.38
N THR A 132 -12.20 -9.87 -16.68
CA THR A 132 -11.67 -8.92 -17.66
C THR A 132 -12.87 -8.21 -18.27
N LEU A 133 -12.86 -6.87 -18.20
CA LEU A 133 -13.85 -6.02 -18.85
C LEU A 133 -13.25 -5.35 -20.07
N ARG A 134 -14.05 -5.27 -21.13
CA ARG A 134 -13.83 -4.37 -22.28
C ARG A 134 -14.80 -3.22 -22.19
N PHE A 135 -14.30 -1.99 -22.05
CA PHE A 135 -15.14 -0.82 -22.04
C PHE A 135 -15.50 -0.41 -23.49
N LEU A 136 -16.79 -0.22 -23.71
CA LEU A 136 -17.38 0.26 -24.96
C LEU A 136 -17.69 1.73 -24.77
N PHE A 137 -16.88 2.59 -25.38
CA PHE A 137 -16.98 4.04 -25.21
C PHE A 137 -16.64 4.74 -26.51
N ASP A 138 -17.53 5.64 -26.96
CA ASP A 138 -17.31 6.47 -28.14
C ASP A 138 -16.56 7.75 -27.71
N GLY A 139 -15.32 7.90 -28.15
CA GLY A 139 -14.48 9.03 -27.82
C GLY A 139 -13.00 8.67 -27.73
N SER A 140 -12.18 9.67 -27.46
CA SER A 140 -10.74 9.50 -27.26
C SER A 140 -10.43 8.71 -25.99
N TYR A 141 -9.17 8.29 -25.88
CA TYR A 141 -8.71 7.63 -24.65
C TYR A 141 -8.77 8.57 -23.44
N GLU A 142 -8.44 9.81 -23.63
CA GLU A 142 -8.48 10.84 -22.57
C GLU A 142 -9.91 11.08 -22.06
N GLU A 143 -10.89 11.16 -22.97
CA GLU A 143 -12.31 11.29 -22.62
C GLU A 143 -12.80 10.04 -21.87
N PHE A 144 -12.39 8.86 -22.31
CA PHE A 144 -12.70 7.61 -21.62
C PHE A 144 -12.12 7.58 -20.20
N ARG A 145 -10.85 7.92 -20.04
CA ARG A 145 -10.18 7.98 -18.72
C ARG A 145 -10.87 8.99 -17.81
N LYS A 146 -11.22 10.16 -18.33
CA LYS A 146 -11.97 11.15 -17.60
C LYS A 146 -13.32 10.61 -17.11
N ALA A 147 -14.09 9.98 -18.01
CA ALA A 147 -15.38 9.38 -17.67
C ALA A 147 -15.26 8.30 -16.57
N LEU A 148 -14.22 7.45 -16.62
CA LEU A 148 -13.96 6.47 -15.57
C LEU A 148 -13.68 7.16 -14.22
N TYR A 149 -12.92 8.26 -14.21
CA TYR A 149 -12.54 8.97 -13.00
C TYR A 149 -13.70 9.77 -12.40
N ASP A 150 -14.55 10.32 -13.25
CA ASP A 150 -15.76 11.04 -12.80
C ASP A 150 -16.77 10.07 -12.15
N LEU A 151 -16.77 8.79 -12.56
CA LEU A 151 -17.63 7.74 -12.00
C LEU A 151 -17.00 7.00 -10.80
N GLY A 152 -15.68 7.03 -10.70
CA GLY A 152 -14.95 6.29 -9.70
C GLY A 152 -14.90 6.99 -8.35
N GLU A 153 -14.89 6.20 -7.29
CA GLU A 153 -14.68 6.66 -5.93
C GLU A 153 -13.30 6.24 -5.41
N THR A 154 -12.78 7.01 -4.43
CA THR A 154 -11.55 6.66 -3.71
C THR A 154 -11.69 5.25 -3.13
N PRO A 155 -10.74 4.33 -3.43
CA PRO A 155 -10.87 2.93 -3.06
C PRO A 155 -10.49 2.67 -1.59
N LEU A 156 -11.22 3.27 -0.66
CA LEU A 156 -10.99 3.04 0.77
C LEU A 156 -11.08 1.55 1.13
N PRO A 157 -10.25 1.07 2.04
CA PRO A 157 -10.30 -0.32 2.50
C PRO A 157 -11.65 -0.67 3.13
N LYS A 158 -12.10 -1.91 2.95
CA LYS A 158 -13.43 -2.38 3.41
C LYS A 158 -13.67 -2.35 4.92
N TYR A 159 -12.62 -2.20 5.75
CA TYR A 159 -12.80 -2.04 7.19
C TYR A 159 -13.37 -0.66 7.56
N ILE A 160 -13.17 0.35 6.71
CA ILE A 160 -13.79 1.67 6.84
C ILE A 160 -15.24 1.54 6.40
N LYS A 161 -16.16 1.63 7.37
CA LYS A 161 -17.59 1.36 7.14
C LYS A 161 -18.41 2.58 6.74
N ARG A 162 -17.85 3.76 6.90
CA ARG A 162 -18.48 5.00 6.45
C ARG A 162 -18.39 5.18 4.93
N ALA A 163 -19.23 6.05 4.40
CA ALA A 163 -19.13 6.50 3.01
C ALA A 163 -17.80 7.23 2.76
N VAL A 164 -17.36 7.25 1.50
CA VAL A 164 -16.22 8.06 1.07
C VAL A 164 -16.59 9.54 1.22
N GLU A 165 -15.73 10.30 1.85
CA GLU A 165 -15.84 11.74 2.02
C GLU A 165 -14.98 12.47 0.98
N GLU A 166 -15.32 13.70 0.62
CA GLU A 166 -14.52 14.49 -0.32
C GLU A 166 -13.07 14.64 0.13
N SER A 167 -12.85 14.75 1.43
CA SER A 167 -11.52 14.81 2.03
C SER A 167 -10.66 13.56 1.79
N ASP A 168 -11.27 12.40 1.56
CA ASP A 168 -10.54 11.15 1.34
C ASP A 168 -9.75 11.18 0.02
N VAL A 169 -10.20 11.93 -0.97
CA VAL A 169 -9.48 12.08 -2.25
C VAL A 169 -8.06 12.58 -2.02
N GLU A 170 -7.90 13.56 -1.13
CA GLU A 170 -6.59 14.09 -0.74
C GLU A 170 -5.94 13.27 0.38
N ARG A 171 -6.73 12.84 1.38
CA ARG A 171 -6.19 12.23 2.60
C ARG A 171 -5.74 10.79 2.40
N TYR A 172 -6.38 10.05 1.47
CA TYR A 172 -5.94 8.69 1.08
C TYR A 172 -4.90 8.73 -0.07
N GLN A 173 -4.05 9.77 -0.05
CA GLN A 173 -2.97 10.02 -1.00
C GLN A 173 -1.78 10.57 -0.25
N THR A 174 -0.56 10.14 -0.59
CA THR A 174 0.66 10.76 -0.03
C THR A 174 0.88 12.15 -0.64
N VAL A 175 1.54 13.04 0.09
CA VAL A 175 1.86 14.40 -0.40
C VAL A 175 2.91 14.40 -1.52
N PHE A 176 3.55 13.25 -1.76
CA PHE A 176 4.54 13.02 -2.80
C PHE A 176 4.08 12.03 -3.89
N ALA A 177 2.81 11.67 -3.92
CA ALA A 177 2.23 10.80 -4.95
C ALA A 177 2.42 11.43 -6.33
N LYS A 178 2.91 10.63 -7.29
CA LYS A 178 3.25 11.07 -8.64
C LYS A 178 2.76 10.10 -9.70
N ASN A 179 3.16 8.84 -9.62
CA ASN A 179 2.95 7.83 -10.65
C ASN A 179 1.66 7.06 -10.38
N GLU A 180 0.65 7.26 -11.22
CA GLU A 180 -0.66 6.66 -11.06
C GLU A 180 -0.66 5.17 -11.44
N GLY A 181 -1.40 4.35 -10.68
CA GLY A 181 -1.53 2.90 -10.94
C GLY A 181 -1.91 2.09 -9.70
N ALA A 182 -1.97 2.71 -8.53
CA ALA A 182 -2.33 2.01 -7.29
C ALA A 182 -3.82 2.06 -7.00
N VAL A 183 -4.34 0.98 -6.41
CA VAL A 183 -5.70 0.89 -5.87
C VAL A 183 -5.70 0.97 -4.34
N ALA A 184 -4.55 1.19 -3.72
CA ALA A 184 -4.40 1.46 -2.31
C ALA A 184 -3.21 2.39 -2.06
N ALA A 185 -3.31 3.23 -1.04
CA ALA A 185 -2.24 4.16 -0.67
C ALA A 185 -1.07 3.44 0.04
N PRO A 186 0.18 3.87 -0.16
CA PRO A 186 1.32 3.46 0.68
C PRO A 186 1.22 4.16 2.05
N THR A 187 0.47 3.53 2.96
CA THR A 187 -0.10 4.17 4.15
C THR A 187 0.92 4.76 5.12
N ALA A 188 2.12 4.19 5.22
CA ALA A 188 3.21 4.78 6.01
C ALA A 188 3.61 6.18 5.51
N GLY A 189 3.48 6.44 4.21
CA GLY A 189 3.71 7.74 3.60
C GLY A 189 2.66 8.80 3.93
N LEU A 190 1.45 8.37 4.35
CA LEU A 190 0.35 9.29 4.69
C LEU A 190 0.66 10.16 5.92
N HIS A 191 1.57 9.73 6.78
CA HIS A 191 1.98 10.45 7.98
C HIS A 191 2.86 11.67 7.70
N PHE A 192 3.48 11.74 6.52
CA PHE A 192 4.34 12.86 6.18
C PHE A 192 3.53 14.06 5.70
N SER A 193 3.74 15.19 6.36
CA SER A 193 3.32 16.51 5.86
C SER A 193 4.39 17.10 4.94
N ARG A 194 4.01 18.03 4.06
CA ARG A 194 4.96 18.76 3.20
C ARG A 194 5.99 19.51 4.07
N GLU A 195 5.53 20.08 5.19
CA GLU A 195 6.39 20.79 6.13
C GLU A 195 7.43 19.85 6.76
N LEU A 196 7.02 18.67 7.26
CA LEU A 196 7.94 17.71 7.85
C LEU A 196 8.98 17.21 6.84
N LEU A 197 8.59 16.93 5.60
CA LEU A 197 9.54 16.56 4.54
C LEU A 197 10.56 17.68 4.30
N LYS A 198 10.10 18.93 4.24
CA LYS A 198 10.99 20.07 4.03
C LYS A 198 11.97 20.28 5.19
N ARG A 199 11.51 20.08 6.41
CA ARG A 199 12.39 20.15 7.61
C ARG A 199 13.43 19.03 7.61
N LEU A 200 13.08 17.81 7.21
CA LEU A 200 14.03 16.70 7.06
C LEU A 200 15.06 17.00 5.95
N GLU A 201 14.61 17.53 4.82
CA GLU A 201 15.49 17.93 3.71
C GLU A 201 16.50 19.03 4.16
N ILE A 202 16.02 20.05 4.89
CA ILE A 202 16.89 21.11 5.46
C ILE A 202 17.88 20.53 6.47
N LYS A 203 17.50 19.49 7.20
CA LYS A 203 18.42 18.77 8.12
C LYS A 203 19.49 17.96 7.37
N GLY A 204 19.37 17.80 6.06
CA GLY A 204 20.33 17.06 5.22
C GLY A 204 19.95 15.58 5.02
N VAL A 205 18.69 15.20 5.28
CA VAL A 205 18.19 13.88 4.94
C VAL A 205 17.91 13.79 3.44
N ASP A 206 18.45 12.79 2.79
CA ASP A 206 18.24 12.53 1.38
C ASP A 206 16.94 11.73 1.15
N PHE A 207 16.25 12.02 0.05
CA PHE A 207 15.04 11.31 -0.35
C PHE A 207 15.24 10.57 -1.66
N ALA A 208 15.07 9.24 -1.64
CA ALA A 208 14.96 8.41 -2.84
C ALA A 208 13.50 8.05 -3.07
N ARG A 209 13.06 8.03 -4.33
CA ARG A 209 11.69 7.66 -4.69
C ARG A 209 11.70 6.45 -5.59
N LEU A 210 10.84 5.50 -5.29
CA LEU A 210 10.51 4.38 -6.14
C LEU A 210 9.00 4.29 -6.32
N THR A 211 8.54 3.57 -7.31
CA THR A 211 7.13 3.30 -7.52
C THR A 211 6.88 1.81 -7.30
N LEU A 212 5.92 1.48 -6.44
CA LEU A 212 5.31 0.16 -6.40
C LEU A 212 3.80 0.36 -6.40
N HIS A 213 3.14 -0.09 -7.46
CA HIS A 213 1.69 0.01 -7.59
C HIS A 213 1.01 -1.05 -6.73
N ILE A 214 0.34 -0.58 -5.68
CA ILE A 214 -0.28 -1.44 -4.68
C ILE A 214 -1.59 -1.97 -5.23
N GLY A 215 -1.68 -3.30 -5.38
CA GLY A 215 -2.88 -4.02 -5.73
C GLY A 215 -3.66 -4.50 -4.50
N LEU A 216 -4.75 -5.23 -4.74
CA LEU A 216 -5.57 -5.80 -3.65
C LEU A 216 -4.92 -7.00 -2.96
N GLY A 217 -3.92 -7.62 -3.56
CA GLY A 217 -3.23 -8.77 -2.99
C GLY A 217 -2.60 -8.50 -1.63
N THR A 218 -2.19 -7.24 -1.40
CA THR A 218 -1.66 -6.78 -0.10
C THR A 218 -2.69 -6.89 1.04
N PHE A 219 -3.99 -6.86 0.73
CA PHE A 219 -5.07 -7.00 1.70
C PHE A 219 -5.71 -8.39 1.71
N ARG A 220 -5.22 -9.30 0.88
CA ARG A 220 -5.69 -10.68 0.86
C ARG A 220 -5.21 -11.40 2.11
N MET A 221 -6.12 -12.09 2.77
CA MET A 221 -5.78 -12.91 3.93
C MET A 221 -4.93 -14.10 3.52
N VAL A 222 -4.00 -14.48 4.37
CA VAL A 222 -3.25 -15.73 4.24
C VAL A 222 -4.17 -16.88 4.63
N GLU A 223 -4.35 -17.85 3.73
CA GLU A 223 -5.28 -18.97 3.92
C GLU A 223 -4.59 -20.29 4.28
N VAL A 224 -3.25 -20.27 4.39
CA VAL A 224 -2.44 -21.45 4.65
C VAL A 224 -1.71 -21.32 5.99
N GLU A 225 -1.70 -22.41 6.79
CA GLU A 225 -1.00 -22.40 8.07
C GLU A 225 0.52 -22.40 7.92
N ASP A 226 1.04 -23.11 6.94
CA ASP A 226 2.46 -23.09 6.59
C ASP A 226 2.75 -21.93 5.64
N LEU A 227 3.45 -20.90 6.14
CA LEU A 227 3.71 -19.68 5.38
C LEU A 227 4.53 -19.92 4.10
N THR A 228 5.32 -20.99 4.03
CA THR A 228 6.10 -21.33 2.82
C THR A 228 5.22 -21.69 1.63
N LYS A 229 3.95 -22.01 1.87
CA LYS A 229 2.95 -22.37 0.85
C LYS A 229 2.11 -21.18 0.36
N HIS A 230 2.24 -20.03 1.03
CA HIS A 230 1.52 -18.82 0.60
C HIS A 230 2.11 -18.26 -0.70
N LYS A 231 1.22 -17.91 -1.63
CA LYS A 231 1.60 -17.24 -2.87
C LYS A 231 1.15 -15.79 -2.81
N MET A 232 2.13 -14.91 -2.84
CA MET A 232 1.90 -13.46 -2.90
C MET A 232 1.45 -13.06 -4.30
N ASP A 233 0.47 -12.16 -4.39
CA ASP A 233 0.12 -11.55 -5.67
C ASP A 233 1.26 -10.66 -6.17
N SER A 234 1.41 -10.60 -7.50
CA SER A 234 2.44 -9.77 -8.13
C SER A 234 2.00 -8.32 -8.19
N GLU A 235 2.92 -7.41 -7.90
CA GLU A 235 2.74 -5.97 -8.03
C GLU A 235 3.90 -5.38 -8.85
N GLU A 236 3.58 -4.39 -9.67
CA GLU A 236 4.57 -3.71 -10.50
C GLU A 236 5.43 -2.77 -9.65
N ALA A 237 6.74 -2.87 -9.83
CA ALA A 237 7.71 -2.03 -9.12
C ALA A 237 8.72 -1.42 -10.09
N ILE A 238 9.04 -0.14 -9.89
CA ILE A 238 9.98 0.62 -10.71
C ILE A 238 10.94 1.34 -9.77
N ILE A 239 12.24 1.11 -9.96
CA ILE A 239 13.33 1.80 -9.24
C ILE A 239 14.28 2.37 -10.29
N SER A 240 14.40 3.70 -10.33
CA SER A 240 15.27 4.39 -11.26
C SER A 240 16.75 4.30 -10.87
N GLU A 241 17.64 4.55 -11.84
CA GLU A 241 19.09 4.65 -11.58
C GLU A 241 19.41 5.75 -10.56
N GLU A 242 18.69 6.86 -10.59
CA GLU A 242 18.85 7.96 -9.64
C GLU A 242 18.52 7.50 -8.20
N ALA A 243 17.39 6.83 -8.01
CA ALA A 243 17.02 6.28 -6.72
C ALA A 243 18.07 5.28 -6.22
N CYS A 244 18.55 4.39 -7.07
CA CYS A 244 19.62 3.44 -6.74
C CYS A 244 20.89 4.15 -6.29
N ARG A 245 21.31 5.20 -7.00
CA ARG A 245 22.50 5.98 -6.66
C ARG A 245 22.37 6.61 -5.27
N ILE A 246 21.24 7.22 -4.94
CA ILE A 246 21.01 7.84 -3.63
C ILE A 246 21.04 6.79 -2.52
N ILE A 247 20.30 5.69 -2.71
CA ILE A 247 20.18 4.61 -1.71
C ILE A 247 21.55 3.96 -1.46
N ASN A 248 22.27 3.61 -2.52
CA ASN A 248 23.56 2.94 -2.42
C ASN A 248 24.62 3.85 -1.80
N ALA A 249 24.62 5.17 -2.14
CA ALA A 249 25.52 6.14 -1.53
C ALA A 249 25.31 6.26 -0.01
N GLY A 250 24.04 6.26 0.45
CA GLY A 250 23.75 6.25 1.89
C GLY A 250 24.23 4.96 2.56
N LYS A 251 24.01 3.84 1.93
CA LYS A 251 24.47 2.52 2.43
C LYS A 251 25.99 2.46 2.53
N ASP A 252 26.73 2.87 1.50
CA ASP A 252 28.20 2.84 1.46
C ASP A 252 28.80 3.75 2.55
N LYS A 253 28.15 4.87 2.84
CA LYS A 253 28.50 5.78 3.94
C LYS A 253 28.06 5.29 5.32
N LYS A 254 27.48 4.09 5.42
CA LYS A 254 26.92 3.50 6.65
C LYS A 254 25.88 4.38 7.33
N LYS A 255 25.12 5.12 6.55
CA LYS A 255 24.00 5.95 7.01
C LYS A 255 22.75 5.12 7.19
N LYS A 256 21.74 5.69 7.85
CA LYS A 256 20.41 5.04 7.87
C LYS A 256 19.81 5.08 6.47
N VAL A 257 19.35 3.92 6.03
CA VAL A 257 18.48 3.78 4.85
C VAL A 257 17.12 3.31 5.37
N CYS A 258 16.18 4.23 5.41
CA CYS A 258 14.86 4.01 5.97
C CYS A 258 13.85 3.67 4.88
N ALA A 259 13.29 2.46 4.94
CA ALA A 259 12.15 2.10 4.10
C ALA A 259 10.85 2.69 4.69
N VAL A 260 10.22 3.62 3.98
CA VAL A 260 8.93 4.18 4.38
C VAL A 260 7.80 3.31 3.80
N GLY A 261 7.42 2.31 4.57
CA GLY A 261 6.37 1.35 4.22
C GLY A 261 6.88 -0.03 3.81
N THR A 262 6.01 -1.00 4.00
CA THR A 262 6.25 -2.41 3.64
C THR A 262 6.46 -2.58 2.13
N THR A 263 5.80 -1.77 1.31
CA THR A 263 5.94 -1.78 -0.15
C THR A 263 7.32 -1.36 -0.60
N VAL A 264 7.89 -0.33 0.03
CA VAL A 264 9.28 0.10 -0.23
C VAL A 264 10.25 -1.01 0.13
N MET A 265 10.11 -1.59 1.32
CA MET A 265 10.97 -2.69 1.74
C MET A 265 10.93 -3.84 0.75
N ARG A 266 9.74 -4.20 0.28
CA ARG A 266 9.55 -5.28 -0.69
C ARG A 266 10.19 -4.98 -2.04
N ALA A 267 10.06 -3.75 -2.53
CA ALA A 267 10.69 -3.31 -3.77
C ALA A 267 12.22 -3.35 -3.68
N LEU A 268 12.79 -2.84 -2.58
CA LEU A 268 14.24 -2.86 -2.34
C LEU A 268 14.79 -4.29 -2.34
N GLU A 269 14.17 -5.17 -1.57
CA GLU A 269 14.60 -6.58 -1.47
C GLU A 269 14.34 -7.40 -2.75
N SER A 270 13.52 -6.88 -3.68
CA SER A 270 13.30 -7.49 -5.00
C SER A 270 14.37 -7.10 -6.03
N SER A 271 15.08 -5.99 -5.79
CA SER A 271 16.05 -5.41 -6.73
C SER A 271 17.50 -5.50 -6.25
N VAL A 272 17.72 -6.11 -5.07
CA VAL A 272 19.05 -6.19 -4.48
C VAL A 272 19.97 -7.16 -5.24
N SER A 273 21.20 -6.72 -5.49
CA SER A 273 22.28 -7.53 -6.07
C SER A 273 22.94 -8.43 -5.03
N THR A 274 23.78 -9.35 -5.48
CA THR A 274 24.62 -10.20 -4.60
C THR A 274 25.59 -9.39 -3.74
N THR A 275 25.93 -8.18 -4.16
CA THR A 275 26.78 -7.24 -3.37
C THR A 275 25.98 -6.45 -2.33
N GLY A 276 24.68 -6.66 -2.28
CA GLY A 276 23.77 -5.95 -1.38
C GLY A 276 23.39 -4.54 -1.83
N HIS A 277 23.74 -4.12 -3.04
CA HIS A 277 23.34 -2.85 -3.62
C HIS A 277 22.02 -2.99 -4.39
N VAL A 278 21.24 -1.90 -4.41
CA VAL A 278 20.01 -1.82 -5.18
C VAL A 278 20.36 -1.57 -6.65
N ASN A 279 19.75 -2.35 -7.54
CA ASN A 279 19.86 -2.16 -8.98
C ASN A 279 18.59 -1.49 -9.53
N PRO A 280 18.68 -0.77 -10.66
CA PRO A 280 17.51 -0.33 -11.39
C PRO A 280 16.56 -1.50 -11.65
N TYR A 281 15.29 -1.28 -11.45
CA TYR A 281 14.28 -2.32 -11.53
C TYR A 281 13.05 -1.79 -12.28
N ASN A 282 12.53 -2.58 -13.20
CA ASN A 282 11.25 -2.34 -13.84
C ASN A 282 10.62 -3.70 -14.13
N GLY A 283 9.67 -4.08 -13.29
CA GLY A 283 9.07 -5.41 -13.39
C GLY A 283 8.11 -5.74 -12.27
N TRP A 284 7.76 -7.00 -12.17
CA TRP A 284 6.77 -7.51 -11.23
C TRP A 284 7.44 -8.21 -10.06
N THR A 285 7.00 -7.90 -8.83
CA THR A 285 7.44 -8.58 -7.62
C THR A 285 6.29 -9.29 -6.93
N ASN A 286 6.49 -10.55 -6.62
CA ASN A 286 5.62 -11.36 -5.76
C ASN A 286 6.36 -11.80 -4.49
N LYS A 287 7.40 -11.07 -4.13
CA LYS A 287 8.23 -11.41 -2.96
C LYS A 287 7.40 -11.40 -1.69
N PHE A 288 7.36 -12.53 -1.01
CA PHE A 288 6.75 -12.69 0.29
C PHE A 288 7.86 -12.76 1.36
N ILE A 289 7.85 -11.83 2.30
CA ILE A 289 8.87 -11.72 3.34
C ILE A 289 8.22 -12.07 4.68
N PHE A 290 8.78 -13.08 5.36
CA PHE A 290 8.40 -13.50 6.70
C PHE A 290 9.63 -14.05 7.44
N PRO A 291 9.62 -14.14 8.79
CA PRO A 291 10.79 -14.60 9.53
C PRO A 291 11.10 -16.10 9.30
N PRO A 292 12.40 -16.51 9.26
CA PRO A 292 13.56 -15.63 9.27
C PRO A 292 13.84 -15.04 7.89
N TYR A 293 14.29 -13.78 7.84
CA TYR A 293 14.69 -13.12 6.60
C TYR A 293 15.81 -12.11 6.89
N ASP A 294 16.88 -12.14 6.09
CA ASP A 294 18.01 -11.23 6.20
C ASP A 294 17.86 -10.09 5.20
N PHE A 295 17.60 -8.89 5.72
CA PHE A 295 17.45 -7.70 4.90
C PHE A 295 18.80 -7.14 4.45
N SER A 296 18.88 -6.78 3.19
CA SER A 296 20.13 -6.42 2.55
C SER A 296 20.33 -4.91 2.41
N VAL A 297 19.25 -4.11 2.38
CA VAL A 297 19.32 -2.70 2.00
C VAL A 297 18.96 -1.78 3.16
N ALA A 298 17.71 -1.80 3.59
CA ALA A 298 17.22 -0.89 4.63
C ALA A 298 17.64 -1.39 6.03
N ASN A 299 18.08 -0.45 6.87
CA ASN A 299 18.46 -0.69 8.27
C ASN A 299 17.49 -0.04 9.27
N CYS A 300 16.51 0.72 8.81
CA CYS A 300 15.36 1.18 9.59
C CYS A 300 14.10 1.21 8.73
N MET A 301 12.94 1.25 9.36
CA MET A 301 11.65 1.16 8.69
C MET A 301 10.58 1.97 9.39
N VAL A 302 9.79 2.71 8.59
CA VAL A 302 8.51 3.30 9.03
C VAL A 302 7.37 2.44 8.50
N THR A 303 6.43 2.10 9.36
CA THR A 303 5.25 1.30 8.98
C THR A 303 4.02 1.67 9.81
N ASN A 304 2.83 1.30 9.35
CA ASN A 304 1.61 1.32 10.17
C ASN A 304 1.53 0.06 11.04
N PHE A 305 0.56 0.04 11.96
CA PHE A 305 0.17 -1.18 12.64
C PHE A 305 -0.77 -1.99 11.74
N HIS A 306 -0.46 -3.26 11.55
CA HIS A 306 -1.15 -4.15 10.63
C HIS A 306 -2.10 -5.11 11.32
N MET A 307 -3.00 -5.71 10.55
CA MET A 307 -3.96 -6.71 11.02
C MET A 307 -3.25 -8.00 11.47
N PRO A 308 -3.81 -8.72 12.44
CA PRO A 308 -3.34 -10.07 12.75
C PRO A 308 -3.35 -10.96 11.51
N GLU A 309 -2.42 -11.89 11.45
CA GLU A 309 -2.27 -12.89 10.38
C GLU A 309 -2.08 -12.31 8.97
N SER A 310 -1.73 -11.01 8.85
CA SER A 310 -1.45 -10.36 7.57
C SER A 310 -0.01 -10.54 7.11
N THR A 311 0.19 -10.58 5.79
CA THR A 311 1.54 -10.61 5.18
C THR A 311 2.40 -9.42 5.59
N LEU A 312 1.76 -8.28 5.85
CA LEU A 312 2.43 -7.04 6.28
C LEU A 312 2.98 -7.16 7.70
N LEU A 313 2.21 -7.73 8.64
CA LEU A 313 2.71 -8.00 9.99
C LEU A 313 3.89 -8.98 9.96
N MET A 314 3.83 -10.00 9.11
CA MET A 314 4.93 -10.97 8.96
C MET A 314 6.22 -10.30 8.48
N GLN A 315 6.13 -9.40 7.52
CA GLN A 315 7.27 -8.63 7.04
C GLN A 315 7.85 -7.72 8.13
N VAL A 316 6.99 -7.03 8.88
CA VAL A 316 7.42 -6.19 10.00
C VAL A 316 8.09 -7.02 11.10
N ALA A 317 7.54 -8.20 11.41
CA ALA A 317 8.14 -9.14 12.36
C ALA A 317 9.46 -9.72 11.88
N ALA A 318 9.61 -9.93 10.56
CA ALA A 318 10.88 -10.34 9.97
C ALA A 318 11.96 -9.25 10.15
N PHE A 319 11.57 -7.97 10.00
CA PHE A 319 12.50 -6.86 10.13
C PHE A 319 12.85 -6.50 11.57
N GLY A 320 11.85 -6.43 12.44
CA GLY A 320 12.02 -5.99 13.83
C GLY A 320 12.37 -7.11 14.82
N GLY A 321 12.32 -8.37 14.36
CA GLY A 321 12.37 -9.54 15.26
C GLY A 321 10.98 -9.90 15.81
N TYR A 322 10.59 -11.17 15.66
CA TYR A 322 9.24 -11.64 15.98
C TYR A 322 8.81 -11.27 17.40
N ASP A 323 9.63 -11.62 18.41
CA ASP A 323 9.26 -11.42 19.83
C ASP A 323 9.12 -9.93 20.19
N LEU A 324 10.04 -9.10 19.68
CA LEU A 324 10.02 -7.66 19.94
C LEU A 324 8.81 -6.99 19.27
N ILE A 325 8.50 -7.36 18.04
CA ILE A 325 7.34 -6.81 17.32
C ILE A 325 6.03 -7.26 17.97
N MET A 326 5.89 -8.53 18.35
CA MET A 326 4.68 -8.99 19.05
C MET A 326 4.52 -8.34 20.42
N LYS A 327 5.63 -8.05 21.14
CA LYS A 327 5.61 -7.24 22.36
C LYS A 327 5.14 -5.81 22.07
N ALA A 328 5.67 -5.18 21.00
CA ALA A 328 5.28 -3.82 20.59
C ALA A 328 3.79 -3.74 20.22
N TYR A 329 3.24 -4.75 19.56
CA TYR A 329 1.81 -4.82 19.23
C TYR A 329 0.92 -4.96 20.47
N LYS A 330 1.33 -5.77 21.45
CA LYS A 330 0.63 -5.84 22.75
C LYS A 330 0.64 -4.50 23.47
N GLU A 331 1.77 -3.81 23.47
CA GLU A 331 1.91 -2.46 24.03
C GLU A 331 1.05 -1.45 23.28
N ALA A 332 1.02 -1.52 21.95
CA ALA A 332 0.19 -0.65 21.12
C ALA A 332 -1.31 -0.79 21.44
N ILE A 333 -1.80 -2.00 21.62
CA ILE A 333 -3.19 -2.27 21.99
C ILE A 333 -3.48 -1.69 23.40
N LYS A 334 -2.60 -1.94 24.37
CA LYS A 334 -2.72 -1.43 25.75
C LYS A 334 -2.76 0.10 25.77
N GLU A 335 -1.89 0.74 25.00
CA GLU A 335 -1.76 2.19 24.88
C GLU A 335 -2.77 2.80 23.89
N LYS A 336 -3.71 2.00 23.36
CA LYS A 336 -4.78 2.43 22.44
C LYS A 336 -4.27 3.13 21.19
N TYR A 337 -3.20 2.64 20.60
CA TYR A 337 -2.80 3.05 19.25
C TYR A 337 -3.87 2.68 18.25
N LYS A 338 -4.02 3.49 17.22
CA LYS A 338 -4.90 3.20 16.10
C LYS A 338 -4.20 2.36 15.05
N PHE A 339 -4.94 1.42 14.51
CA PHE A 339 -4.43 0.41 13.57
C PHE A 339 -4.90 0.67 12.15
N TYR A 340 -4.18 0.12 11.21
CA TYR A 340 -4.44 0.00 9.79
C TYR A 340 -4.19 1.31 9.02
N SER A 341 -4.90 1.55 7.88
CA SER A 341 -4.51 2.55 6.87
C SER A 341 -4.46 3.99 7.39
N TYR A 342 -5.43 4.39 8.19
CA TYR A 342 -5.50 5.71 8.83
C TYR A 342 -5.00 5.72 10.27
N GLY A 343 -4.44 4.59 10.72
CA GLY A 343 -3.94 4.44 12.07
C GLY A 343 -2.64 5.18 12.35
N ASP A 344 -2.01 4.78 13.43
CA ASP A 344 -0.73 5.33 13.89
C ASP A 344 0.47 4.63 13.25
N ALA A 345 1.67 5.15 13.49
CA ALA A 345 2.90 4.67 12.89
C ALA A 345 3.85 4.01 13.90
N MET A 346 4.72 3.16 13.37
CA MET A 346 5.86 2.58 14.06
C MET A 346 7.14 2.93 13.29
N LEU A 347 8.19 3.36 14.01
CA LEU A 347 9.56 3.47 13.51
C LEU A 347 10.39 2.37 14.15
N ILE A 348 11.02 1.52 13.36
CA ILE A 348 11.90 0.43 13.78
C ILE A 348 13.33 0.82 13.44
N LEU A 349 14.17 0.95 14.46
CA LEU A 349 15.58 1.35 14.38
C LEU A 349 16.51 0.15 14.56
#